data_b12f8dff9a2d1d0f8233926e892b57d5
#
_entry.id   b12f8dff9a2d1d0f8233926e892b57d5
#
_cell.length_a   1.000
_cell.length_b   1.000
_cell.length_c   1.000
_cell.angle_alpha   90.00
_cell.angle_beta   90.00
_cell.angle_gamma   90.00
#
_symmetry.space_group_name_H-M   'P 1'
#
loop_
_entity.id
_entity.type
_entity.pdbx_description
1 polymer ?
#
loop_
_entity_poly.entity_id
_entity_poly.type
_entity_poly.pdbx_seq_one_letter_code
_entity_poly.pdbx_strand_id
1 'polypeptide(L)'
;MKLLAVSDVESALLYSPMIVDRFQDVDLIISCGDLPYYYIEYMISMLNVPCYFVRGNHASNREYGVAGTRKFPWGAVDLHRRCLEDDTGLLLAGLEGSLRYNLGPYQYTQGQYWEMVLSLVPRFFWNKLTIGRYLDIFVAHAPPWQVHDEADLPHRGIKAFRWLIKVFQPAYFLHGHIHVYRRETVTRTLIDSTTVQNVYSHKTITIPTPQLRSWQGKR
;
A
#
# COMPACT_ATOMS: atom_id res chain seq x y z
N MET A 1 15.82 4.13 -4.91
CA MET A 1 15.11 3.68 -3.71
C MET A 1 14.53 2.30 -3.95
N LYS A 2 14.71 1.39 -3.01
CA LYS A 2 14.25 0.01 -3.08
C LYS A 2 13.21 -0.23 -1.98
N LEU A 3 12.01 -0.67 -2.33
CA LEU A 3 10.95 -0.94 -1.37
C LEU A 3 10.63 -2.42 -1.30
N LEU A 4 10.28 -2.89 -0.10
CA LEU A 4 9.73 -4.20 0.18
C LEU A 4 8.22 -4.06 0.36
N ALA A 5 7.45 -4.53 -0.62
CA ALA A 5 5.98 -4.56 -0.54
C ALA A 5 5.53 -5.96 -0.11
N VAL A 6 4.57 -6.03 0.83
CA VAL A 6 4.07 -7.28 1.43
C VAL A 6 2.54 -7.27 1.54
N SER A 7 1.92 -8.45 1.41
CA SER A 7 0.46 -8.60 1.59
C SER A 7 0.04 -10.07 1.77
N ASP A 8 -1.07 -10.30 2.47
CA ASP A 8 -1.91 -11.50 2.51
C ASP A 8 -1.28 -12.75 3.15
N VAL A 9 0.00 -13.00 2.94
CA VAL A 9 0.65 -14.24 3.39
C VAL A 9 1.96 -13.96 4.10
N GLU A 10 2.10 -14.51 5.29
CA GLU A 10 3.35 -14.52 6.03
C GLU A 10 4.39 -15.40 5.32
N SER A 11 5.51 -14.82 4.94
CA SER A 11 6.64 -15.54 4.37
C SER A 11 7.63 -15.94 5.46
N ALA A 12 7.96 -17.21 5.58
CA ALA A 12 8.98 -17.68 6.52
C ALA A 12 10.35 -17.02 6.27
N LEU A 13 10.64 -16.60 5.04
CA LEU A 13 11.85 -15.85 4.71
C LEU A 13 11.87 -14.48 5.38
N LEU A 14 10.74 -13.77 5.38
CA LEU A 14 10.63 -12.44 5.98
C LEU A 14 10.46 -12.49 7.50
N TYR A 15 9.94 -13.61 8.04
CA TYR A 15 9.81 -13.85 9.48
C TYR A 15 10.96 -14.73 10.01
N SER A 16 12.18 -14.38 9.63
CA SER A 16 13.40 -15.06 10.10
C SER A 16 14.59 -14.10 10.08
N PRO A 17 15.69 -14.42 10.79
CA PRO A 17 16.93 -13.61 10.73
C PRO A 17 17.49 -13.40 9.32
N MET A 18 17.16 -14.29 8.38
CA MET A 18 17.59 -14.17 6.97
C MET A 18 17.04 -12.91 6.26
N ILE A 19 16.05 -12.25 6.81
CA ILE A 19 15.50 -11.00 6.26
C ILE A 19 16.60 -9.93 6.15
N VAL A 20 17.50 -9.84 7.13
CA VAL A 20 18.59 -8.87 7.13
C VAL A 20 19.54 -9.14 5.96
N ASP A 21 19.96 -10.39 5.78
CA ASP A 21 20.91 -10.76 4.71
C ASP A 21 20.32 -10.52 3.31
N ARG A 22 19.01 -10.72 3.15
CA ARG A 22 18.34 -10.66 1.87
C ARG A 22 17.78 -9.29 1.50
N PHE A 23 17.47 -8.46 2.50
CA PHE A 23 16.73 -7.20 2.31
C PHE A 23 17.40 -6.00 3.02
N GLN A 24 18.69 -6.09 3.41
CA GLN A 24 19.43 -4.99 4.05
C GLN A 24 19.50 -3.70 3.21
N ASP A 25 19.31 -3.81 1.90
CA ASP A 25 19.34 -2.70 0.94
C ASP A 25 17.95 -2.10 0.64
N VAL A 26 16.93 -2.50 1.42
CA VAL A 26 15.59 -1.93 1.32
C VAL A 26 15.53 -0.60 2.08
N ASP A 27 14.95 0.41 1.44
CA ASP A 27 14.81 1.76 2.00
C ASP A 27 13.51 1.97 2.77
N LEU A 28 12.45 1.22 2.42
CA LEU A 28 11.15 1.28 3.10
C LEU A 28 10.32 0.02 2.91
N ILE A 29 9.36 -0.21 3.82
CA ILE A 29 8.37 -1.30 3.77
C ILE A 29 6.99 -0.73 3.47
N ILE A 30 6.23 -1.40 2.59
CA ILE A 30 4.82 -1.11 2.32
C ILE A 30 4.00 -2.38 2.55
N SER A 31 3.03 -2.33 3.48
CA SER A 31 2.07 -3.41 3.68
C SER A 31 0.72 -3.08 3.04
N CYS A 32 0.29 -3.93 2.11
CA CYS A 32 -0.99 -3.81 1.41
C CYS A 32 -2.15 -4.56 2.12
N GLY A 33 -1.98 -4.92 3.39
CA GLY A 33 -3.04 -5.48 4.22
C GLY A 33 -3.01 -7.00 4.39
N ASP A 34 -3.93 -7.47 5.24
CA ASP A 34 -4.15 -8.88 5.62
C ASP A 34 -2.90 -9.60 6.13
N LEU A 35 -2.09 -8.88 6.89
CA LEU A 35 -0.94 -9.41 7.62
C LEU A 35 -1.09 -9.12 9.11
N PRO A 36 -0.69 -10.07 9.99
CA PRO A 36 -0.65 -9.82 11.44
C PRO A 36 0.27 -8.66 11.79
N TYR A 37 -0.10 -7.88 12.80
CA TYR A 37 0.70 -6.71 13.21
C TYR A 37 2.07 -7.12 13.74
N TYR A 38 2.17 -8.24 14.46
CA TYR A 38 3.47 -8.75 14.93
C TYR A 38 4.45 -9.05 13.80
N TYR A 39 3.93 -9.52 12.66
CA TYR A 39 4.75 -9.83 11.48
C TYR A 39 5.31 -8.55 10.84
N ILE A 40 4.49 -7.48 10.75
CA ILE A 40 4.93 -6.17 10.26
C ILE A 40 5.97 -5.56 11.23
N GLU A 41 5.69 -5.62 12.54
CA GLU A 41 6.59 -5.13 13.59
C GLU A 41 7.94 -5.84 13.59
N TYR A 42 7.94 -7.15 13.31
CA TYR A 42 9.18 -7.92 13.16
C TYR A 42 10.04 -7.38 12.01
N MET A 43 9.46 -7.17 10.83
CA MET A 43 10.18 -6.63 9.67
C MET A 43 10.74 -5.22 9.97
N ILE A 44 9.94 -4.36 10.62
CA ILE A 44 10.39 -3.01 11.03
C ILE A 44 11.60 -3.12 11.96
N SER A 45 11.52 -3.99 12.96
CA SER A 45 12.59 -4.17 13.96
C SER A 45 13.89 -4.72 13.34
N MET A 46 13.76 -5.62 12.37
CA MET A 46 14.92 -6.28 11.74
C MET A 46 15.60 -5.40 10.69
N LEU A 47 14.84 -4.65 9.90
CA LEU A 47 15.37 -3.83 8.80
C LEU A 47 15.62 -2.38 9.23
N ASN A 48 14.99 -1.92 10.30
CA ASN A 48 15.09 -0.55 10.83
C ASN A 48 14.83 0.53 9.75
N VAL A 49 13.77 0.34 8.96
CA VAL A 49 13.37 1.26 7.88
C VAL A 49 11.92 1.72 8.09
N PRO A 50 11.50 2.87 7.55
CA PRO A 50 10.11 3.32 7.60
C PRO A 50 9.14 2.28 7.05
N CYS A 51 7.96 2.19 7.67
CA CYS A 51 6.91 1.29 7.23
C CYS A 51 5.58 2.03 7.07
N TYR A 52 4.92 1.84 5.94
CA TYR A 52 3.61 2.38 5.62
C TYR A 52 2.64 1.23 5.36
N PHE A 53 1.40 1.34 5.86
CA PHE A 53 0.45 0.25 5.70
C PHE A 53 -0.98 0.71 5.45
N VAL A 54 -1.78 -0.18 4.90
CA VAL A 54 -3.24 -0.16 4.93
C VAL A 54 -3.73 -1.49 5.51
N ARG A 55 -4.94 -1.50 6.08
CA ARG A 55 -5.57 -2.74 6.54
C ARG A 55 -6.20 -3.49 5.36
N GLY A 56 -6.21 -4.81 5.41
CA GLY A 56 -7.06 -5.61 4.57
C GLY A 56 -8.43 -5.88 5.22
N ASN A 57 -9.29 -6.62 4.54
CA ASN A 57 -10.62 -6.94 5.04
C ASN A 57 -10.65 -8.09 6.06
N HIS A 58 -9.54 -8.80 6.23
CA HIS A 58 -9.34 -9.79 7.29
C HIS A 58 -8.49 -9.26 8.45
N ALA A 59 -8.10 -7.97 8.41
CA ALA A 59 -7.31 -7.38 9.47
C ALA A 59 -8.07 -7.42 10.80
N SER A 60 -7.36 -7.79 11.86
CA SER A 60 -7.91 -7.79 13.21
C SER A 60 -8.11 -6.36 13.72
N ASN A 61 -9.27 -6.06 14.30
CA ASN A 61 -9.48 -4.79 15.00
C ASN A 61 -8.55 -4.64 16.22
N ARG A 62 -8.11 -5.75 16.78
CA ARG A 62 -7.19 -5.81 17.92
C ARG A 62 -6.40 -7.12 17.86
N GLU A 63 -5.11 -7.02 18.05
CA GLU A 63 -4.25 -8.18 18.31
C GLU A 63 -3.77 -8.16 19.75
N TYR A 64 -3.84 -9.32 20.40
CA TYR A 64 -3.39 -9.50 21.77
C TYR A 64 -1.99 -10.09 21.77
N GLY A 65 -1.05 -9.43 22.42
CA GLY A 65 0.33 -9.88 22.55
C GLY A 65 0.84 -9.71 23.96
N VAL A 66 2.02 -10.26 24.26
CA VAL A 66 2.67 -10.18 25.58
C VAL A 66 2.87 -8.72 26.02
N ALA A 67 3.16 -7.81 25.07
CA ALA A 67 3.36 -6.39 25.33
C ALA A 67 2.06 -5.56 25.38
N GLY A 68 0.88 -6.21 25.28
CA GLY A 68 -0.42 -5.54 25.34
C GLY A 68 -1.26 -5.71 24.06
N THR A 69 -2.33 -4.93 23.97
CA THR A 69 -3.27 -4.96 22.85
C THR A 69 -2.86 -3.96 21.78
N ARG A 70 -2.75 -4.43 20.53
CA ARG A 70 -2.44 -3.60 19.35
C ARG A 70 -3.71 -3.33 18.55
N LYS A 71 -3.86 -2.10 18.05
CA LYS A 71 -4.90 -1.71 17.10
C LYS A 71 -4.31 -1.42 15.70
N PHE A 72 -3.01 -1.35 15.61
CA PHE A 72 -2.20 -1.14 14.40
C PHE A 72 -0.78 -1.62 14.69
N PRO A 73 0.04 -1.93 13.66
CA PRO A 73 1.42 -2.34 13.88
C PRO A 73 2.26 -1.17 14.42
N TRP A 74 2.96 -1.40 15.53
CA TRP A 74 3.81 -0.38 16.14
C TRP A 74 4.99 -0.04 15.21
N GLY A 75 5.29 1.24 15.09
CA GLY A 75 6.34 1.75 14.19
C GLY A 75 5.89 1.94 12.74
N ALA A 76 4.67 1.54 12.37
CA ALA A 76 4.14 1.75 11.04
C ALA A 76 3.19 2.96 10.97
N VAL A 77 3.15 3.61 9.80
CA VAL A 77 2.27 4.75 9.50
C VAL A 77 1.06 4.27 8.70
N ASP A 78 -0.14 4.51 9.25
CA ASP A 78 -1.40 4.19 8.57
C ASP A 78 -1.67 5.18 7.43
N LEU A 79 -1.86 4.66 6.21
CA LEU A 79 -2.16 5.45 5.02
C LEU A 79 -3.65 5.60 4.74
N HIS A 80 -4.53 4.92 5.49
CA HIS A 80 -5.97 4.98 5.21
C HIS A 80 -6.50 6.42 5.21
N ARG A 81 -7.07 6.87 4.08
CA ARG A 81 -7.58 8.22 3.85
C ARG A 81 -6.56 9.35 4.09
N ARG A 82 -5.29 9.04 3.89
CA ARG A 82 -4.19 10.00 4.07
C ARG A 82 -3.36 10.10 2.80
N CYS A 83 -2.84 11.28 2.54
CA CYS A 83 -1.80 11.54 1.56
C CYS A 83 -0.69 12.32 2.27
N LEU A 84 0.50 11.76 2.29
CA LEU A 84 1.66 12.31 2.98
C LEU A 84 2.90 12.31 2.09
N GLU A 85 3.86 13.12 2.43
CA GLU A 85 5.21 13.12 1.92
C GLU A 85 6.11 12.52 3.00
N ASP A 86 6.93 11.53 2.64
CA ASP A 86 7.90 10.95 3.55
C ASP A 86 9.19 11.78 3.60
N ASP A 87 10.13 11.38 4.47
CA ASP A 87 11.41 12.09 4.66
C ASP A 87 12.30 12.07 3.39
N THR A 88 12.01 11.18 2.44
CA THR A 88 12.72 11.10 1.14
C THR A 88 12.06 11.93 0.04
N GLY A 89 10.94 12.59 0.36
CA GLY A 89 10.11 13.33 -0.59
C GLY A 89 9.16 12.47 -1.41
N LEU A 90 8.98 11.20 -1.06
CA LEU A 90 8.04 10.29 -1.72
C LEU A 90 6.61 10.62 -1.30
N LEU A 91 5.73 10.81 -2.27
CA LEU A 91 4.31 11.08 -2.04
C LEU A 91 3.52 9.78 -2.00
N LEU A 92 3.00 9.45 -0.82
CA LEU A 92 2.27 8.22 -0.53
C LEU A 92 0.82 8.54 -0.18
N ALA A 93 -0.12 7.75 -0.70
CA ALA A 93 -1.51 7.77 -0.25
C ALA A 93 -2.07 6.35 -0.21
N GLY A 94 -3.14 6.13 0.58
CA GLY A 94 -3.70 4.79 0.63
C GLY A 94 -5.15 4.72 1.10
N LEU A 95 -5.77 3.58 0.77
CA LEU A 95 -7.11 3.19 1.22
C LEU A 95 -7.14 1.70 1.59
N GLU A 96 -7.68 1.41 2.76
CA GLU A 96 -7.80 0.07 3.31
C GLU A 96 -8.98 -0.73 2.75
N GLY A 97 -8.99 -2.04 3.04
CA GLY A 97 -10.15 -2.90 2.93
C GLY A 97 -10.50 -3.36 1.53
N SER A 98 -11.66 -4.00 1.40
CA SER A 98 -12.20 -4.54 0.14
C SER A 98 -13.64 -4.14 -0.10
N LEU A 99 -14.17 -4.54 -1.26
CA LEU A 99 -15.59 -4.39 -1.55
C LEU A 99 -16.42 -5.20 -0.54
N ARG A 100 -17.52 -4.61 -0.07
CA ARG A 100 -18.39 -5.25 0.93
C ARG A 100 -19.09 -6.46 0.35
N TYR A 101 -18.85 -7.62 0.94
CA TYR A 101 -19.51 -8.89 0.63
C TYR A 101 -20.21 -9.52 1.85
N ASN A 102 -19.90 -9.04 3.07
CA ASN A 102 -20.55 -9.42 4.32
C ASN A 102 -20.54 -8.24 5.31
N LEU A 103 -20.82 -8.49 6.58
CA LEU A 103 -20.81 -7.47 7.66
C LEU A 103 -19.46 -7.38 8.40
N GLY A 104 -18.38 -7.89 7.82
CA GLY A 104 -17.04 -7.81 8.41
C GLY A 104 -16.47 -6.39 8.43
N PRO A 105 -15.41 -6.16 9.21
CA PRO A 105 -14.72 -4.88 9.26
C PRO A 105 -14.01 -4.57 7.93
N TYR A 106 -13.64 -3.30 7.75
CA TYR A 106 -12.85 -2.83 6.60
C TYR A 106 -13.42 -3.23 5.23
N GLN A 107 -14.76 -3.27 5.13
CA GLN A 107 -15.46 -3.56 3.89
C GLN A 107 -16.37 -2.39 3.52
N TYR A 108 -16.21 -1.88 2.32
CA TYR A 108 -16.84 -0.65 1.86
C TYR A 108 -17.61 -0.86 0.56
N THR A 109 -18.67 -0.09 0.36
CA THR A 109 -19.38 -0.06 -0.92
C THR A 109 -18.58 0.70 -1.97
N GLN A 110 -18.90 0.53 -3.26
CA GLN A 110 -18.33 1.33 -4.33
C GLN A 110 -18.53 2.85 -4.08
N GLY A 111 -19.70 3.25 -3.57
CA GLY A 111 -20.00 4.65 -3.23
C GLY A 111 -19.09 5.20 -2.14
N GLN A 112 -18.85 4.42 -1.07
CA GLN A 112 -17.90 4.79 -0.02
C GLN A 112 -16.45 4.91 -0.53
N TYR A 113 -16.02 4.03 -1.45
CA TYR A 113 -14.73 4.17 -2.07
C TYR A 113 -14.60 5.44 -2.93
N TRP A 114 -15.67 5.82 -3.64
CA TRP A 114 -15.70 7.10 -4.35
C TRP A 114 -15.56 8.28 -3.38
N GLU A 115 -16.30 8.28 -2.26
CA GLU A 115 -16.17 9.31 -1.24
C GLU A 115 -14.74 9.42 -0.69
N MET A 116 -14.13 8.28 -0.33
CA MET A 116 -12.78 8.23 0.20
C MET A 116 -11.74 8.71 -0.82
N VAL A 117 -11.83 8.28 -2.09
CA VAL A 117 -10.92 8.74 -3.14
C VAL A 117 -11.08 10.23 -3.37
N LEU A 118 -12.30 10.73 -3.47
CA LEU A 118 -12.56 12.16 -3.68
C LEU A 118 -12.07 13.02 -2.51
N SER A 119 -12.10 12.49 -1.28
CA SER A 119 -11.56 13.21 -0.11
C SER A 119 -10.03 13.42 -0.17
N LEU A 120 -9.29 12.62 -0.95
CA LEU A 120 -7.84 12.78 -1.16
C LEU A 120 -7.49 13.80 -2.25
N VAL A 121 -8.42 14.08 -3.16
CA VAL A 121 -8.20 14.90 -4.35
C VAL A 121 -7.65 16.30 -4.04
N PRO A 122 -8.17 17.04 -3.04
CA PRO A 122 -7.63 18.35 -2.70
C PRO A 122 -6.13 18.30 -2.36
N ARG A 123 -5.69 17.25 -1.65
CA ARG A 123 -4.27 17.07 -1.32
C ARG A 123 -3.44 16.73 -2.54
N PHE A 124 -3.94 15.94 -3.48
CA PHE A 124 -3.25 15.66 -4.74
C PHE A 124 -3.02 16.94 -5.56
N PHE A 125 -4.04 17.80 -5.67
CA PHE A 125 -3.87 19.10 -6.35
C PHE A 125 -2.91 20.02 -5.61
N TRP A 126 -2.94 20.04 -4.29
CA TRP A 126 -1.95 20.77 -3.49
C TRP A 126 -0.53 20.31 -3.77
N ASN A 127 -0.29 18.99 -3.77
CA ASN A 127 1.01 18.41 -4.13
C ASN A 127 1.43 18.83 -5.55
N LYS A 128 0.49 18.81 -6.51
CA LYS A 128 0.77 19.23 -7.89
C LYS A 128 1.23 20.68 -7.96
N LEU A 129 0.60 21.55 -7.21
CA LEU A 129 0.95 22.99 -7.17
C LEU A 129 2.29 23.25 -6.46
N THR A 130 2.56 22.56 -5.35
CA THR A 130 3.71 22.82 -4.50
C THR A 130 4.95 21.99 -4.88
N ILE A 131 4.75 20.75 -5.34
CA ILE A 131 5.81 19.76 -5.58
C ILE A 131 5.96 19.44 -7.08
N GLY A 132 4.93 19.70 -7.89
CA GLY A 132 4.94 19.49 -9.33
C GLY A 132 4.35 18.13 -9.76
N ARG A 133 3.95 17.25 -8.83
CA ARG A 133 3.32 15.95 -9.10
C ARG A 133 2.20 15.67 -8.10
N TYR A 134 1.24 14.82 -8.49
CA TYR A 134 0.08 14.52 -7.64
C TYR A 134 0.43 13.52 -6.53
N LEU A 135 1.06 12.40 -6.89
CA LEU A 135 1.26 11.23 -6.08
C LEU A 135 2.31 10.32 -6.74
N ASP A 136 3.14 9.65 -5.96
CA ASP A 136 4.12 8.68 -6.45
C ASP A 136 3.62 7.24 -6.31
N ILE A 137 3.11 6.88 -5.12
CA ILE A 137 2.60 5.54 -4.84
C ILE A 137 1.22 5.62 -4.19
N PHE A 138 0.26 4.89 -4.76
CA PHE A 138 -1.02 4.61 -4.11
C PHE A 138 -1.03 3.19 -3.58
N VAL A 139 -1.35 3.02 -2.30
CA VAL A 139 -1.40 1.74 -1.59
C VAL A 139 -2.85 1.38 -1.29
N ALA A 140 -3.28 0.22 -1.74
CA ALA A 140 -4.61 -0.30 -1.44
C ALA A 140 -4.52 -1.77 -1.01
N HIS A 141 -5.56 -2.29 -0.36
CA HIS A 141 -5.67 -3.73 -0.22
C HIS A 141 -6.36 -4.34 -1.44
N ALA A 142 -7.54 -3.86 -1.81
CA ALA A 142 -8.27 -4.34 -2.98
C ALA A 142 -7.69 -3.84 -4.31
N PRO A 143 -7.86 -4.61 -5.42
CA PRO A 143 -7.41 -4.24 -6.75
C PRO A 143 -8.26 -3.13 -7.39
N PRO A 144 -7.77 -2.45 -8.43
CA PRO A 144 -8.59 -1.62 -9.29
C PRO A 144 -9.54 -2.47 -10.15
N TRP A 145 -10.71 -1.95 -10.45
CA TRP A 145 -11.69 -2.62 -11.30
C TRP A 145 -11.13 -3.00 -12.67
N GLN A 146 -11.35 -4.24 -13.11
CA GLN A 146 -10.85 -4.84 -14.34
C GLN A 146 -9.31 -4.88 -14.46
N VAL A 147 -8.63 -4.93 -13.30
CA VAL A 147 -7.18 -5.11 -13.27
C VAL A 147 -6.83 -6.00 -12.09
N HIS A 148 -6.39 -7.21 -12.37
CA HIS A 148 -6.10 -8.26 -11.40
C HIS A 148 -7.29 -8.69 -10.53
N ASP A 149 -8.50 -8.15 -10.76
CA ASP A 149 -9.70 -8.49 -10.01
C ASP A 149 -10.38 -9.77 -10.55
N GLU A 150 -11.35 -10.29 -9.80
CA GLU A 150 -12.13 -11.46 -10.18
C GLU A 150 -13.62 -11.12 -10.32
N ALA A 151 -14.41 -12.04 -10.88
CA ALA A 151 -15.81 -11.79 -11.18
C ALA A 151 -16.71 -11.88 -9.94
N ASP A 152 -16.29 -12.63 -8.93
CA ASP A 152 -17.03 -12.81 -7.68
C ASP A 152 -17.02 -11.54 -6.82
N LEU A 153 -18.01 -11.42 -5.95
CA LEU A 153 -18.24 -10.18 -5.19
C LEU A 153 -17.08 -9.81 -4.25
N PRO A 154 -16.48 -10.75 -3.47
CA PRO A 154 -15.36 -10.43 -2.59
C PRO A 154 -14.15 -9.86 -3.32
N HIS A 155 -13.77 -10.44 -4.47
CA HIS A 155 -12.54 -10.12 -5.20
C HIS A 155 -12.75 -9.10 -6.33
N ARG A 156 -13.96 -8.57 -6.45
CA ARG A 156 -14.27 -7.55 -7.46
C ARG A 156 -13.55 -6.23 -7.16
N GLY A 157 -12.90 -5.68 -8.17
CA GLY A 157 -12.11 -4.46 -8.07
C GLY A 157 -12.91 -3.18 -7.82
N ILE A 158 -12.22 -2.13 -7.44
CA ILE A 158 -12.79 -0.85 -7.05
C ILE A 158 -12.76 0.13 -8.23
N LYS A 159 -13.95 0.61 -8.64
CA LYS A 159 -14.11 1.53 -9.79
C LYS A 159 -13.41 2.88 -9.56
N ALA A 160 -13.48 3.40 -8.33
CA ALA A 160 -12.83 4.64 -7.95
C ALA A 160 -11.30 4.55 -8.09
N PHE A 161 -10.68 3.38 -7.85
CA PHE A 161 -9.25 3.18 -8.05
C PHE A 161 -8.87 3.21 -9.53
N ARG A 162 -9.69 2.61 -10.40
CA ARG A 162 -9.46 2.69 -11.85
C ARG A 162 -9.49 4.13 -12.36
N TRP A 163 -10.42 4.93 -11.86
CA TRP A 163 -10.50 6.36 -12.15
C TRP A 163 -9.30 7.13 -11.59
N LEU A 164 -8.90 6.88 -10.34
CA LEU A 164 -7.74 7.51 -9.71
C LEU A 164 -6.48 7.29 -10.54
N ILE A 165 -6.23 6.05 -10.97
CA ILE A 165 -5.08 5.70 -11.82
C ILE A 165 -5.11 6.52 -13.10
N LYS A 166 -6.26 6.57 -13.78
CA LYS A 166 -6.40 7.30 -15.05
C LYS A 166 -6.17 8.80 -14.92
N VAL A 167 -6.63 9.41 -13.81
CA VAL A 167 -6.59 10.87 -13.62
C VAL A 167 -5.28 11.35 -13.03
N PHE A 168 -4.77 10.67 -12.00
CA PHE A 168 -3.61 11.13 -11.24
C PHE A 168 -2.30 10.41 -11.59
N GLN A 169 -2.38 9.28 -12.26
CA GLN A 169 -1.25 8.53 -12.80
C GLN A 169 -0.08 8.39 -11.79
N PRO A 170 -0.30 7.82 -10.57
CA PRO A 170 0.81 7.50 -9.70
C PRO A 170 1.81 6.58 -10.42
N ALA A 171 3.10 6.67 -10.11
CA ALA A 171 4.08 5.77 -10.70
C ALA A 171 3.76 4.30 -10.38
N TYR A 172 3.27 4.04 -9.15
CA TYR A 172 2.84 2.71 -8.72
C TYR A 172 1.48 2.73 -8.03
N PHE A 173 0.67 1.73 -8.35
CA PHE A 173 -0.51 1.33 -7.58
C PHE A 173 -0.24 -0.07 -7.03
N LEU A 174 -0.04 -0.18 -5.70
CA LEU A 174 0.27 -1.44 -5.04
C LEU A 174 -0.98 -1.99 -4.34
N HIS A 175 -1.26 -3.28 -4.53
CA HIS A 175 -2.39 -3.93 -3.87
C HIS A 175 -2.09 -5.39 -3.53
N GLY A 176 -2.90 -5.96 -2.63
CA GLY A 176 -2.95 -7.37 -2.28
C GLY A 176 -4.29 -8.01 -2.65
N HIS A 177 -4.89 -8.73 -1.71
CA HIS A 177 -6.24 -9.29 -1.74
C HIS A 177 -6.45 -10.44 -2.74
N ILE A 178 -5.91 -10.36 -3.95
CA ILE A 178 -6.03 -11.40 -4.96
C ILE A 178 -4.88 -12.38 -4.79
N HIS A 179 -5.20 -13.57 -4.34
CA HIS A 179 -4.21 -14.60 -4.08
C HIS A 179 -3.65 -15.19 -5.37
N VAL A 180 -2.34 -15.39 -5.41
CA VAL A 180 -1.63 -15.86 -6.60
C VAL A 180 -1.22 -17.32 -6.39
N TYR A 181 -2.04 -18.23 -6.86
CA TYR A 181 -1.79 -19.68 -6.75
C TYR A 181 -1.09 -20.28 -7.97
N ARG A 182 -1.13 -19.60 -9.12
CA ARG A 182 -0.56 -20.05 -10.38
C ARG A 182 0.53 -19.11 -10.86
N ARG A 183 1.59 -19.68 -11.43
CA ARG A 183 2.73 -18.90 -11.92
C ARG A 183 2.39 -17.98 -13.10
N GLU A 184 1.42 -18.36 -13.90
CA GLU A 184 0.91 -17.63 -15.06
C GLU A 184 -0.02 -16.45 -14.70
N THR A 185 -0.41 -16.31 -13.44
CA THR A 185 -1.28 -15.22 -12.99
C THR A 185 -0.59 -13.88 -13.23
N VAL A 186 -1.26 -12.98 -13.94
CA VAL A 186 -0.76 -11.64 -14.17
C VAL A 186 -0.80 -10.84 -12.87
N THR A 187 0.36 -10.47 -12.35
CA THR A 187 0.50 -9.70 -11.11
C THR A 187 1.00 -8.27 -11.35
N ARG A 188 1.34 -7.93 -12.59
CA ARG A 188 1.84 -6.61 -12.96
C ARG A 188 1.22 -6.17 -14.28
N THR A 189 0.60 -5.00 -14.27
CA THR A 189 -0.04 -4.40 -15.47
C THR A 189 0.34 -2.93 -15.55
N LEU A 190 0.71 -2.46 -16.75
CA LEU A 190 0.93 -1.04 -17.00
C LEU A 190 -0.37 -0.41 -17.51
N ILE A 191 -0.82 0.66 -16.87
CA ILE A 191 -1.97 1.45 -17.29
C ILE A 191 -1.49 2.89 -17.47
N ASP A 192 -1.45 3.38 -18.68
CA ASP A 192 -0.83 4.64 -19.04
C ASP A 192 0.62 4.68 -18.46
N SER A 193 0.91 5.55 -17.53
CA SER A 193 2.22 5.63 -16.84
C SER A 193 2.26 4.90 -15.49
N THR A 194 1.15 4.32 -15.03
CA THR A 194 1.03 3.66 -13.72
C THR A 194 1.32 2.17 -13.81
N THR A 195 2.28 1.69 -13.06
CA THR A 195 2.45 0.25 -12.81
C THR A 195 1.52 -0.21 -11.71
N VAL A 196 0.51 -1.00 -12.03
CA VAL A 196 -0.34 -1.71 -11.06
C VAL A 196 0.35 -3.01 -10.70
N GLN A 197 0.61 -3.24 -9.41
CA GLN A 197 1.32 -4.43 -8.90
C GLN A 197 0.53 -5.11 -7.80
N ASN A 198 0.15 -6.36 -8.02
CA ASN A 198 -0.26 -7.26 -6.96
C ASN A 198 0.98 -7.75 -6.22
N VAL A 199 1.03 -7.51 -4.89
CA VAL A 199 2.19 -7.81 -4.04
C VAL A 199 2.02 -9.09 -3.21
N TYR A 200 1.06 -9.95 -3.56
CA TYR A 200 0.80 -11.21 -2.85
C TYR A 200 2.08 -11.88 -2.36
N SER A 201 2.14 -12.23 -1.06
CA SER A 201 3.31 -12.58 -0.28
C SER A 201 4.29 -11.40 -0.17
N HIS A 202 5.22 -11.23 -1.09
CA HIS A 202 6.13 -10.08 -1.11
C HIS A 202 6.68 -9.79 -2.50
N LYS A 203 7.04 -8.53 -2.72
CA LYS A 203 7.74 -8.03 -3.93
C LYS A 203 8.79 -7.01 -3.53
N THR A 204 9.95 -7.09 -4.15
CA THR A 204 10.92 -6.01 -4.12
C THR A 204 10.75 -5.14 -5.35
N ILE A 205 10.60 -3.84 -5.17
CA ILE A 205 10.33 -2.88 -6.25
C ILE A 205 11.39 -1.78 -6.16
N THR A 206 12.08 -1.53 -7.26
CA THR A 206 13.00 -0.39 -7.37
C THR A 206 12.27 0.78 -8.04
N ILE A 207 12.26 1.91 -7.36
CA ILE A 207 11.66 3.15 -7.87
C ILE A 207 12.73 4.24 -8.00
N PRO A 208 12.60 5.17 -8.96
CA PRO A 208 13.44 6.35 -9.00
C PRO A 208 13.33 7.11 -7.67
N THR A 209 14.46 7.51 -7.09
CA THR A 209 14.42 8.36 -5.90
C THR A 209 13.87 9.73 -6.31
N PRO A 210 12.82 10.23 -5.63
CA PRO A 210 12.32 11.57 -5.90
C PRO A 210 13.44 12.58 -5.73
N GLN A 211 13.56 13.54 -6.66
CA GLN A 211 14.48 14.65 -6.45
C GLN A 211 13.89 15.54 -5.35
N LEU A 212 14.49 15.50 -4.16
CA LEU A 212 14.19 16.47 -3.13
C LEU A 212 14.45 17.86 -3.71
N ARG A 213 13.45 18.73 -3.75
CA ARG A 213 13.71 20.14 -3.95
C ARG A 213 14.54 20.60 -2.76
N SER A 214 15.83 20.83 -2.98
CA SER A 214 16.63 21.58 -2.01
C SER A 214 15.90 22.90 -1.76
N TRP A 215 15.37 23.06 -0.56
CA TRP A 215 14.84 24.34 -0.11
C TRP A 215 16.03 25.30 -0.01
N GLN A 216 16.35 25.99 -1.12
CA GLN A 216 17.28 27.10 -1.09
C GLN A 216 16.56 28.22 -0.38
N GLY A 217 16.68 28.23 0.95
CA GLY A 217 16.27 29.37 1.75
C GLY A 217 16.96 30.61 1.20
N LYS A 218 16.19 31.47 0.59
CA LYS A 218 16.64 32.85 0.39
C LYS A 218 16.85 33.43 1.80
N ARG A 219 18.13 33.60 2.14
CA ARG A 219 18.53 34.45 3.25
C ARG A 219 18.17 35.88 2.93
#